data_3d02db9c785a81f79550b77dc8abaf3c
#
_entry.id   3d02db9c785a81f79550b77dc8abaf3c
#
_cell.length_a   1.000
_cell.length_b   1.000
_cell.length_c   1.000
_cell.angle_alpha   90.00
_cell.angle_beta   90.00
_cell.angle_gamma   90.00
#
_symmetry.space_group_name_H-M   'P 1'
#
loop_
_entity.id
_entity.type
_entity.pdbx_description
1 polymer ?
#
loop_
_entity_poly.entity_id
_entity_poly.type
_entity_poly.pdbx_seq_one_letter_code
_entity_poly.pdbx_strand_id
1 'polypeptide(L)'
;MKILKHIVMWKFLDNAEGKTKAQNMRFAAENLRALVGVAPTLMKLSIGEDVLGSPASFDMALVADFKSVEDMLAYRDFPRHAEISNYIRRVISDRKVVDFFIETDEN
;
A
#
# COMPACT_ATOMS: atom_id res chain seq x y z
N MET A 1 22.90 5.34 -4.54
CA MET A 1 21.99 4.18 -4.76
C MET A 1 20.59 4.68 -5.05
N LYS A 2 19.96 4.13 -6.04
CA LYS A 2 18.57 4.48 -6.36
C LYS A 2 17.60 3.58 -5.61
N ILE A 3 16.54 4.17 -5.10
CA ILE A 3 15.44 3.44 -4.47
C ILE A 3 14.15 3.80 -5.19
N LEU A 4 13.38 2.79 -5.56
CA LEU A 4 12.07 2.97 -6.14
C LEU A 4 11.05 3.16 -5.02
N LYS A 5 10.36 4.32 -5.07
CA LYS A 5 9.25 4.62 -4.16
C LYS A 5 7.96 4.26 -4.85
N HIS A 6 7.21 3.35 -4.26
CA HIS A 6 5.88 2.95 -4.71
C HIS A 6 4.86 3.59 -3.78
N ILE A 7 4.06 4.52 -4.29
CA ILE A 7 3.11 5.28 -3.49
C ILE A 7 1.70 4.97 -3.96
N VAL A 8 0.86 4.53 -3.03
CA VAL A 8 -0.53 4.20 -3.31
C VAL A 8 -1.43 4.95 -2.33
N MET A 9 -2.54 5.48 -2.85
CA MET A 9 -3.57 6.10 -2.04
C MET A 9 -4.90 5.42 -2.33
N TRP A 10 -5.71 5.25 -1.29
CA TRP A 10 -7.04 4.63 -1.41
C TRP A 10 -8.11 5.48 -0.78
N LYS A 11 -9.30 5.45 -1.41
CA LYS A 11 -10.57 5.84 -0.78
C LYS A 11 -11.34 4.56 -0.53
N PHE A 12 -11.87 4.40 0.68
CA PHE A 12 -12.61 3.21 1.06
C PHE A 12 -14.12 3.47 1.02
N LEU A 13 -14.87 2.44 0.69
CA LEU A 13 -16.33 2.47 0.79
C LEU A 13 -16.73 2.57 2.26
N ASP A 14 -17.87 3.22 2.54
CA ASP A 14 -18.36 3.36 3.90
C ASP A 14 -18.64 2.01 4.56
N ASN A 15 -19.20 1.08 3.78
CA ASN A 15 -19.44 -0.30 4.21
C ASN A 15 -19.16 -1.23 3.04
N ALA A 16 -18.43 -2.29 3.28
CA ALA A 16 -18.15 -3.31 2.27
C ALA A 16 -17.71 -4.61 2.96
N GLU A 17 -18.05 -5.73 2.36
CA GLU A 17 -17.71 -7.07 2.85
C GLU A 17 -18.14 -7.29 4.31
N GLY A 18 -19.30 -6.73 4.67
CA GLY A 18 -19.86 -6.86 6.02
C GLY A 18 -19.12 -6.06 7.11
N LYS A 19 -18.27 -5.12 6.70
CA LYS A 19 -17.44 -4.32 7.61
C LYS A 19 -17.54 -2.84 7.31
N THR A 20 -17.26 -2.01 8.32
CA THR A 20 -17.19 -0.56 8.16
C THR A 20 -15.91 -0.14 7.48
N LYS A 21 -15.86 1.12 7.02
CA LYS A 21 -14.64 1.72 6.46
C LYS A 21 -13.47 1.57 7.43
N ALA A 22 -13.66 1.91 8.70
CA ALA A 22 -12.60 1.83 9.71
C ALA A 22 -12.06 0.41 9.87
N GLN A 23 -12.95 -0.58 9.88
CA GLN A 23 -12.56 -1.99 9.98
C GLN A 23 -11.77 -2.43 8.75
N ASN A 24 -12.20 -2.05 7.55
CA ASN A 24 -11.51 -2.41 6.31
C ASN A 24 -10.15 -1.73 6.19
N MET A 25 -10.03 -0.47 6.61
CA MET A 25 -8.76 0.23 6.64
C MET A 25 -7.77 -0.43 7.59
N ARG A 26 -8.22 -0.79 8.79
CA ARG A 26 -7.40 -1.50 9.77
C ARG A 26 -6.93 -2.85 9.23
N PHE A 27 -7.84 -3.62 8.66
CA PHE A 27 -7.53 -4.91 8.08
C PHE A 27 -6.45 -4.77 6.99
N ALA A 28 -6.62 -3.82 6.07
CA ALA A 28 -5.66 -3.58 4.99
C ALA A 28 -4.28 -3.20 5.56
N ALA A 29 -4.24 -2.26 6.50
CA ALA A 29 -2.99 -1.81 7.09
C ALA A 29 -2.25 -2.92 7.83
N GLU A 30 -2.95 -3.68 8.66
CA GLU A 30 -2.34 -4.78 9.42
C GLU A 30 -1.77 -5.85 8.50
N ASN A 31 -2.51 -6.25 7.48
CA ASN A 31 -2.08 -7.30 6.56
C ASN A 31 -0.94 -6.85 5.64
N LEU A 32 -0.95 -5.59 5.20
CA LEU A 32 0.15 -5.05 4.40
C LEU A 32 1.42 -4.91 5.24
N ARG A 33 1.31 -4.42 6.47
CA ARG A 33 2.48 -4.34 7.38
C ARG A 33 3.08 -5.71 7.67
N ALA A 34 2.26 -6.74 7.74
CA ALA A 34 2.73 -8.10 7.99
C ALA A 34 3.59 -8.67 6.85
N LEU A 35 3.62 -8.00 5.69
CA LEU A 35 4.47 -8.43 4.57
C LEU A 35 5.94 -8.03 4.76
N VAL A 36 6.24 -7.10 5.66
CA VAL A 36 7.61 -6.71 5.96
C VAL A 36 8.34 -7.90 6.58
N GLY A 37 9.47 -8.28 5.98
CA GLY A 37 10.23 -9.46 6.41
C GLY A 37 9.68 -10.78 5.87
N VAL A 38 8.56 -10.78 5.17
CA VAL A 38 7.94 -11.97 4.57
C VAL A 38 8.01 -11.90 3.05
N ALA A 39 7.63 -10.77 2.44
CA ALA A 39 7.78 -10.56 0.99
C ALA A 39 9.24 -10.25 0.69
N PRO A 40 9.95 -11.13 -0.06
CA PRO A 40 11.42 -11.04 -0.14
C PRO A 40 11.98 -9.77 -0.73
N THR A 41 11.26 -9.12 -1.65
CA THR A 41 11.77 -7.95 -2.36
C THR A 41 11.34 -6.61 -1.74
N LEU A 42 10.48 -6.65 -0.72
CA LEU A 42 10.01 -5.45 -0.04
C LEU A 42 11.09 -4.98 0.95
N MET A 43 11.60 -3.77 0.75
CA MET A 43 12.64 -3.20 1.62
C MET A 43 12.08 -2.50 2.84
N LYS A 44 11.14 -1.59 2.61
CA LYS A 44 10.48 -0.79 3.66
C LYS A 44 9.03 -0.55 3.27
N LEU A 45 8.20 -0.37 4.28
CA LEU A 45 6.80 -0.04 4.07
C LEU A 45 6.32 0.90 5.18
N SER A 46 5.71 2.00 4.76
CA SER A 46 4.98 2.91 5.66
C SER A 46 3.55 2.97 5.18
N ILE A 47 2.60 2.92 6.10
CA ILE A 47 1.18 3.03 5.77
C ILE A 47 0.50 3.83 6.86
N GLY A 48 -0.39 4.74 6.48
CA GLY A 48 -1.07 5.59 7.43
C GLY A 48 -2.39 6.10 6.92
N GLU A 49 -3.23 6.51 7.87
CA GLU A 49 -4.55 7.06 7.59
C GLU A 49 -4.48 8.57 7.50
N ASP A 50 -5.35 9.15 6.67
CA ASP A 50 -5.48 10.60 6.53
C ASP A 50 -5.85 11.24 7.87
N VAL A 51 -5.26 12.39 8.16
CA VAL A 51 -5.51 13.13 9.41
C VAL A 51 -6.23 14.46 9.17
N LEU A 52 -6.36 14.91 7.92
CA LEU A 52 -6.91 16.22 7.62
C LEU A 52 -8.41 16.19 7.25
N GLY A 53 -8.83 15.21 6.48
CA GLY A 53 -10.23 15.06 6.07
C GLY A 53 -10.71 16.16 5.13
N SER A 54 -9.82 16.69 4.26
CA SER A 54 -10.21 17.72 3.29
C SER A 54 -10.97 17.11 2.11
N PRO A 55 -11.68 17.91 1.31
CA PRO A 55 -12.36 17.41 0.12
C PRO A 55 -11.42 16.71 -0.87
N ALA A 56 -10.14 17.08 -0.88
CA ALA A 56 -9.13 16.47 -1.76
C ALA A 56 -8.45 15.25 -1.15
N SER A 57 -8.68 14.97 0.14
CA SER A 57 -7.97 13.91 0.86
C SER A 57 -8.49 12.52 0.48
N PHE A 58 -7.55 11.58 0.25
CA PHE A 58 -7.84 10.16 0.25
C PHE A 58 -7.84 9.66 1.69
N ASP A 59 -8.26 8.42 1.92
CA ASP A 59 -8.44 7.91 3.29
C ASP A 59 -7.16 7.33 3.88
N MET A 60 -6.31 6.75 3.04
CA MET A 60 -5.11 6.03 3.48
C MET A 60 -4.06 6.02 2.38
N ALA A 61 -2.79 6.04 2.77
CA ALA A 61 -1.68 5.97 1.83
C ALA A 61 -0.62 4.98 2.30
N LEU A 62 0.09 4.43 1.32
CA LEU A 62 1.21 3.52 1.52
C LEU A 62 2.41 4.03 0.75
N VAL A 63 3.58 3.93 1.36
CA VAL A 63 4.87 4.15 0.69
C VAL A 63 5.71 2.89 0.89
N ALA A 64 6.07 2.24 -0.21
CA ALA A 64 6.90 1.04 -0.17
C ALA A 64 8.17 1.25 -0.98
N ASP A 65 9.28 0.75 -0.48
CA ASP A 65 10.60 0.90 -1.09
C ASP A 65 11.06 -0.41 -1.71
N PHE A 66 11.59 -0.30 -2.94
CA PHE A 66 12.16 -1.44 -3.68
C PHE A 66 13.46 -1.04 -4.34
N LYS A 67 14.31 -2.01 -4.64
CA LYS A 67 15.57 -1.77 -5.37
C LYS A 67 15.34 -1.46 -6.84
N SER A 68 14.26 -2.00 -7.42
CA SER A 68 14.02 -1.95 -8.86
C SER A 68 12.54 -2.13 -9.18
N VAL A 69 12.17 -1.85 -10.43
CA VAL A 69 10.83 -2.16 -10.95
C VAL A 69 10.58 -3.66 -10.90
N GLU A 70 11.59 -4.48 -11.24
CA GLU A 70 11.47 -5.95 -11.16
C GLU A 70 11.09 -6.42 -9.76
N ASP A 71 11.74 -5.87 -8.75
CA ASP A 71 11.46 -6.23 -7.36
C ASP A 71 10.05 -5.79 -6.94
N MET A 72 9.59 -4.63 -7.41
CA MET A 72 8.23 -4.17 -7.15
C MET A 72 7.21 -5.09 -7.80
N LEU A 73 7.46 -5.53 -9.04
CA LEU A 73 6.56 -6.47 -9.74
C LEU A 73 6.55 -7.83 -9.07
N ALA A 74 7.69 -8.30 -8.56
CA ALA A 74 7.76 -9.54 -7.81
C ALA A 74 6.94 -9.46 -6.52
N TYR A 75 6.98 -8.32 -5.85
CA TYR A 75 6.13 -8.06 -4.67
C TYR A 75 4.64 -8.08 -5.06
N ARG A 76 4.28 -7.43 -6.16
CA ARG A 76 2.89 -7.43 -6.66
C ARG A 76 2.37 -8.85 -6.81
N ASP A 77 3.21 -9.74 -7.36
CA ASP A 77 2.83 -11.12 -7.67
C ASP A 77 3.05 -12.10 -6.52
N PHE A 78 3.64 -11.63 -5.42
CA PHE A 78 3.81 -12.46 -4.22
C PHE A 78 2.45 -12.90 -3.72
N PRO A 79 2.19 -14.22 -3.54
CA PRO A 79 0.83 -14.73 -3.30
C PRO A 79 0.08 -14.04 -2.18
N ARG A 80 0.74 -13.80 -1.06
CA ARG A 80 0.11 -13.15 0.09
C ARG A 80 -0.30 -11.71 -0.20
N HIS A 81 0.54 -10.97 -0.96
CA HIS A 81 0.20 -9.63 -1.40
C HIS A 81 -1.00 -9.66 -2.35
N ALA A 82 -1.01 -10.59 -3.28
CA ALA A 82 -2.11 -10.72 -4.24
C ALA A 82 -3.45 -10.96 -3.54
N GLU A 83 -3.48 -11.80 -2.50
CA GLU A 83 -4.68 -12.06 -1.71
C GLU A 83 -5.17 -10.79 -1.01
N ILE A 84 -4.26 -10.04 -0.39
CA ILE A 84 -4.59 -8.79 0.29
C ILE A 84 -5.10 -7.76 -0.72
N SER A 85 -4.43 -7.64 -1.85
CA SER A 85 -4.80 -6.71 -2.92
C SER A 85 -6.19 -7.02 -3.47
N ASN A 86 -6.52 -8.29 -3.65
CA ASN A 86 -7.85 -8.70 -4.11
C ASN A 86 -8.93 -8.31 -3.11
N TYR A 87 -8.68 -8.45 -1.81
CA TYR A 87 -9.60 -8.00 -0.79
C TYR A 87 -9.78 -6.48 -0.84
N ILE A 88 -8.67 -5.74 -0.90
CA ILE A 88 -8.71 -4.27 -0.91
C ILE A 88 -9.56 -3.75 -2.08
N ARG A 89 -9.44 -4.36 -3.27
CA ARG A 89 -10.25 -3.96 -4.44
C ARG A 89 -11.75 -4.01 -4.17
N ARG A 90 -12.20 -4.93 -3.32
CA ARG A 90 -13.63 -5.08 -3.02
C ARG A 90 -14.16 -4.05 -2.03
N VAL A 91 -13.27 -3.36 -1.33
CA VAL A 91 -13.67 -2.45 -0.24
C VAL A 91 -13.31 -0.98 -0.50
N ILE A 92 -12.74 -0.68 -1.67
CA ILE A 92 -12.35 0.70 -2.03
C ILE A 92 -13.24 1.29 -3.11
N SER A 93 -13.34 2.63 -3.14
CA SER A 93 -14.03 3.37 -4.19
C SER A 93 -13.06 4.01 -5.18
N ASP A 94 -11.81 4.22 -4.79
CA ASP A 94 -10.81 4.82 -5.68
C ASP A 94 -9.40 4.44 -5.23
N ARG A 95 -8.47 4.42 -6.18
CA ARG A 95 -7.07 4.11 -5.97
C ARG A 95 -6.21 4.93 -6.92
N LYS A 96 -5.19 5.56 -6.38
CA LYS A 96 -4.19 6.31 -7.18
C LYS A 96 -2.82 5.78 -6.85
N VAL A 97 -1.93 5.75 -7.86
CA VAL A 97 -0.58 5.23 -7.69
C VAL A 97 0.42 6.08 -8.45
N VAL A 98 1.60 6.22 -7.90
CA VAL A 98 2.76 6.80 -8.59
C VAL A 98 4.02 6.08 -8.11
N ASP A 99 4.92 5.82 -9.04
CA ASP A 99 6.19 5.15 -8.79
C ASP A 99 7.32 6.01 -9.32
N PHE A 100 8.33 6.27 -8.49
CA PHE A 100 9.47 7.08 -8.92
C PHE A 100 10.73 6.69 -8.15
N PHE A 101 11.88 6.94 -8.77
CA PHE A 101 13.17 6.69 -8.13
C PHE A 101 13.66 7.92 -7.38
N ILE A 102 14.28 7.70 -6.23
CA ILE A 102 15.06 8.72 -5.55
C ILE A 102 16.51 8.25 -5.47
N GLU A 103 17.43 9.23 -5.41
CA GLU A 103 18.82 8.94 -5.03
C GLU A 103 18.91 8.99 -3.52
N THR A 104 19.70 8.10 -2.97
CA THR A 104 19.94 8.05 -1.53
C THR A 104 21.41 7.77 -1.25
N ASP A 105 21.92 8.31 -0.14
CA ASP A 105 23.29 8.06 0.33
C ASP A 105 23.38 6.75 1.11
N GLU A 106 22.27 6.13 1.40
CA GLU A 106 22.21 4.85 2.12
C GLU A 106 22.67 3.71 1.23
N ASN A 107 23.44 2.82 1.77
CA ASN A 107 23.92 1.62 1.10
C ASN A 107 23.27 0.39 1.69
#